data_fb68a8064d8ade80abe53274693d0d35
#
_entry.id   fb68a8064d8ade80abe53274693d0d35
#
_cell.length_a   1.000
_cell.length_b   1.000
_cell.length_c   1.000
_cell.angle_alpha   90.00
_cell.angle_beta   90.00
_cell.angle_gamma   90.00
#
_symmetry.space_group_name_H-M   'P 1'
#
loop_
_entity.id
_entity.type
_entity.pdbx_description
1 polymer ?
#
loop_
_entity_poly.entity_id
_entity_poly.type
_entity_poly.pdbx_seq_one_letter_code
_entity_poly.pdbx_strand_id
1 'polypeptide(L)'
;MKISRIIPTIVNAAFAVGVLASANTLHAMDIRKVISDKGIVAWFVPDKSVPLVAMSFAFRNAGSATDPDGKEGLAEMTSGLLDEGAGEMESQAFQRALEDIAAQMSFSAGRDTFTGQLRTLTAEREKAFDLLRLALNAPRFDEAPVKRIQSQMLASLRQQAKNPRKISGRLWSETVFPGHPYSKPSDGTEKTVATLMADDLQSFIRDRFSRDRLIIGVVGDISEEELKRRLDSVFGDLPATGRKFAIPETAPAGKGKTLIVRKQIPQSMVILGHVGIKRDDA
;
A
#
# COMPACT_ATOMS: atom_id res chain seq x y z
N MET A 1 -28.58 -68.99 18.93
CA MET A 1 -28.88 -67.66 19.47
C MET A 1 -27.87 -66.68 18.89
N LYS A 2 -28.23 -65.93 17.84
CA LYS A 2 -27.32 -65.03 17.05
C LYS A 2 -27.91 -63.60 17.04
N ILE A 3 -27.63 -62.80 18.05
CA ILE A 3 -28.11 -61.38 18.11
C ILE A 3 -26.95 -60.40 18.36
N SER A 4 -25.67 -60.86 18.44
CA SER A 4 -24.56 -60.04 18.93
C SER A 4 -23.66 -59.38 17.84
N ARG A 5 -24.00 -59.37 16.57
CA ARG A 5 -23.15 -58.79 15.51
C ARG A 5 -23.72 -57.65 14.66
N ILE A 6 -24.96 -57.20 14.93
CA ILE A 6 -25.60 -56.19 14.11
C ILE A 6 -25.38 -54.75 14.69
N ILE A 7 -25.21 -54.63 16.00
CA ILE A 7 -25.10 -53.32 16.68
C ILE A 7 -23.82 -52.53 16.31
N PRO A 8 -22.61 -53.13 16.18
CA PRO A 8 -21.40 -52.34 15.85
C PRO A 8 -21.41 -51.79 14.41
N THR A 9 -22.12 -52.46 13.49
CA THR A 9 -22.15 -52.02 12.07
C THR A 9 -23.02 -50.78 11.89
N ILE A 10 -24.12 -50.67 12.62
CA ILE A 10 -25.05 -49.53 12.58
C ILE A 10 -24.40 -48.28 13.23
N VAL A 11 -23.65 -48.43 14.33
CA VAL A 11 -22.95 -47.33 14.99
C VAL A 11 -21.86 -46.76 14.10
N ASN A 12 -21.08 -47.59 13.42
CA ASN A 12 -20.04 -47.14 12.49
C ASN A 12 -20.59 -46.48 11.26
N ALA A 13 -21.74 -46.92 10.73
CA ALA A 13 -22.41 -46.27 9.60
C ALA A 13 -23.00 -44.90 9.98
N ALA A 14 -23.58 -44.74 11.18
CA ALA A 14 -24.09 -43.48 11.66
C ALA A 14 -22.96 -42.47 11.92
N PHE A 15 -21.79 -42.92 12.41
CA PHE A 15 -20.62 -42.05 12.62
C PHE A 15 -20.01 -41.58 11.28
N ALA A 16 -19.93 -42.46 10.27
CA ALA A 16 -19.45 -42.10 8.92
C ALA A 16 -20.36 -41.11 8.19
N VAL A 17 -21.69 -41.22 8.35
CA VAL A 17 -22.66 -40.27 7.80
C VAL A 17 -22.59 -38.92 8.52
N GLY A 18 -22.36 -38.88 9.84
CA GLY A 18 -22.18 -37.65 10.62
C GLY A 18 -20.93 -36.86 10.24
N VAL A 19 -19.83 -37.52 9.90
CA VAL A 19 -18.59 -36.88 9.44
C VAL A 19 -18.71 -36.30 8.02
N LEU A 20 -19.47 -36.96 7.13
CA LEU A 20 -19.74 -36.46 5.78
C LEU A 20 -20.73 -35.27 5.76
N ALA A 21 -21.62 -35.15 6.75
CA ALA A 21 -22.54 -34.02 6.87
C ALA A 21 -21.89 -32.75 7.42
N SER A 22 -20.66 -32.85 7.97
CA SER A 22 -19.89 -31.72 8.50
C SER A 22 -18.91 -31.14 7.47
N ALA A 23 -19.00 -31.51 6.19
CA ALA A 23 -18.28 -30.81 5.14
C ALA A 23 -18.82 -29.35 5.08
N ASN A 24 -18.19 -28.47 5.89
CA ASN A 24 -18.38 -27.05 5.76
C ASN A 24 -18.12 -26.70 4.30
N THR A 25 -19.15 -26.26 3.60
CA THR A 25 -19.01 -25.67 2.27
C THR A 25 -18.02 -24.52 2.43
N LEU A 26 -16.78 -24.71 2.02
CA LEU A 26 -15.83 -23.64 1.80
C LEU A 26 -16.50 -22.72 0.76
N HIS A 27 -17.17 -21.66 1.24
CA HIS A 27 -17.70 -20.65 0.35
C HIS A 27 -16.47 -19.97 -0.26
N ALA A 28 -16.25 -20.24 -1.54
CA ALA A 28 -15.28 -19.46 -2.30
C ALA A 28 -15.71 -18.01 -2.19
N MET A 29 -14.75 -17.12 -1.86
CA MET A 29 -15.00 -15.69 -1.76
C MET A 29 -15.54 -15.18 -3.10
N ASP A 30 -16.73 -14.57 -3.11
CA ASP A 30 -17.35 -14.02 -4.32
C ASP A 30 -16.69 -12.69 -4.69
N ILE A 31 -15.62 -12.76 -5.47
CA ILE A 31 -14.89 -11.56 -5.93
C ILE A 31 -15.53 -11.08 -7.22
N ARG A 32 -16.08 -9.88 -7.20
CA ARG A 32 -16.76 -9.24 -8.33
C ARG A 32 -15.89 -8.14 -8.94
N LYS A 33 -15.89 -8.06 -10.26
CA LYS A 33 -15.33 -6.91 -10.96
C LYS A 33 -16.42 -5.85 -11.10
N VAL A 34 -16.24 -4.71 -10.45
CA VAL A 34 -17.11 -3.54 -10.53
C VAL A 34 -16.47 -2.49 -11.43
N ILE A 35 -17.26 -1.91 -12.33
CA ILE A 35 -16.82 -0.82 -13.21
C ILE A 35 -17.78 0.34 -12.99
N SER A 36 -17.24 1.51 -12.59
CA SER A 36 -18.02 2.73 -12.40
C SER A 36 -18.36 3.41 -13.73
N ASP A 37 -19.22 4.43 -13.70
CA ASP A 37 -19.65 5.16 -14.90
C ASP A 37 -18.48 5.92 -15.57
N LYS A 38 -17.50 6.38 -14.79
CA LYS A 38 -16.26 6.99 -15.30
C LYS A 38 -15.19 5.95 -15.70
N GLY A 39 -15.52 4.65 -15.69
CA GLY A 39 -14.67 3.55 -16.14
C GLY A 39 -13.61 3.10 -15.10
N ILE A 40 -13.78 3.42 -13.82
CA ILE A 40 -12.89 3.00 -12.75
C ILE A 40 -13.20 1.56 -12.38
N VAL A 41 -12.17 0.71 -12.38
CA VAL A 41 -12.29 -0.72 -12.10
C VAL A 41 -11.91 -1.01 -10.66
N ALA A 42 -12.77 -1.74 -9.93
CA ALA A 42 -12.48 -2.26 -8.61
C ALA A 42 -12.82 -3.75 -8.51
N TRP A 43 -12.03 -4.47 -7.71
CA TRP A 43 -12.35 -5.82 -7.26
C TRP A 43 -13.10 -5.70 -5.94
N PHE A 44 -14.31 -6.24 -5.90
CA PHE A 44 -15.24 -6.07 -4.79
C PHE A 44 -15.67 -7.41 -4.20
N VAL A 45 -15.62 -7.48 -2.88
CA VAL A 45 -16.19 -8.59 -2.09
C VAL A 45 -17.27 -8.02 -1.19
N PRO A 46 -18.57 -8.26 -1.49
CA PRO A 46 -19.65 -7.86 -0.59
C PRO A 46 -19.60 -8.71 0.69
N ASP A 47 -19.50 -8.05 1.83
CA ASP A 47 -19.52 -8.70 3.14
C ASP A 47 -20.31 -7.84 4.14
N LYS A 48 -21.45 -8.38 4.59
CA LYS A 48 -22.35 -7.73 5.56
C LYS A 48 -22.21 -8.30 6.96
N SER A 49 -21.24 -9.20 7.19
CA SER A 49 -21.04 -9.84 8.49
C SER A 49 -20.59 -8.85 9.57
N VAL A 50 -19.91 -7.78 9.14
CA VAL A 50 -19.48 -6.68 10.00
C VAL A 50 -19.86 -5.35 9.32
N PRO A 51 -20.39 -4.35 10.05
CA PRO A 51 -20.80 -3.06 9.48
C PRO A 51 -19.59 -2.17 9.18
N LEU A 52 -18.71 -2.63 8.31
CA LEU A 52 -17.46 -1.98 7.90
C LEU A 52 -17.31 -1.99 6.38
N VAL A 53 -16.61 -0.97 5.88
CA VAL A 53 -16.08 -0.95 4.51
C VAL A 53 -14.58 -0.74 4.58
N ALA A 54 -13.84 -1.60 3.91
CA ALA A 54 -12.40 -1.49 3.74
C ALA A 54 -12.05 -1.38 2.26
N MET A 55 -11.31 -0.34 1.90
CA MET A 55 -10.76 -0.12 0.57
C MET A 55 -9.25 -0.11 0.65
N SER A 56 -8.60 -0.81 -0.27
CA SER A 56 -7.16 -0.69 -0.54
C SER A 56 -6.98 -0.35 -2.00
N PHE A 57 -6.11 0.60 -2.29
CA PHE A 57 -5.80 0.97 -3.67
C PHE A 57 -4.31 1.20 -3.86
N ALA A 58 -3.87 1.10 -5.11
CA ALA A 58 -2.48 1.34 -5.49
C ALA A 58 -2.40 2.06 -6.82
N PHE A 59 -1.49 3.04 -6.91
CA PHE A 59 -1.03 3.60 -8.17
C PHE A 59 0.27 2.91 -8.56
N ARG A 60 0.26 2.18 -9.68
CA ARG A 60 1.45 1.54 -10.25
C ARG A 60 2.40 2.58 -10.83
N ASN A 61 3.69 2.30 -10.82
CA ASN A 61 4.72 3.22 -11.28
C ASN A 61 4.63 4.62 -10.62
N ALA A 62 4.27 4.63 -9.33
CA ALA A 62 4.17 5.81 -8.49
C ALA A 62 4.98 5.67 -7.19
N GLY A 63 5.85 4.69 -7.10
CA GLY A 63 6.73 4.48 -5.96
C GLY A 63 8.06 5.22 -6.07
N SER A 64 8.91 5.02 -5.08
CA SER A 64 10.21 5.70 -4.93
C SER A 64 11.20 5.45 -6.08
N ALA A 65 11.02 4.37 -6.86
CA ALA A 65 11.82 4.14 -8.06
C ALA A 65 11.62 5.22 -9.14
N THR A 66 10.55 6.00 -9.04
CA THR A 66 10.24 7.11 -9.95
C THR A 66 10.59 8.48 -9.37
N ASP A 67 11.19 8.54 -8.18
CA ASP A 67 11.66 9.81 -7.62
C ASP A 67 12.76 10.40 -8.51
N PRO A 68 12.72 11.70 -8.83
CA PRO A 68 13.76 12.34 -9.61
C PRO A 68 15.12 12.27 -8.93
N ASP A 69 16.20 12.34 -9.70
CA ASP A 69 17.56 12.40 -9.19
C ASP A 69 17.72 13.61 -8.26
N GLY A 70 18.22 13.37 -7.05
CA GLY A 70 18.37 14.39 -6.01
C GLY A 70 17.09 14.70 -5.23
N LYS A 71 15.97 13.99 -5.51
CA LYS A 71 14.69 14.08 -4.81
C LYS A 71 14.29 12.73 -4.21
N GLU A 72 15.23 11.83 -3.97
CA GLU A 72 14.95 10.55 -3.32
C GLU A 72 14.30 10.77 -1.95
N GLY A 73 13.25 10.02 -1.66
CA GLY A 73 12.39 10.18 -0.50
C GLY A 73 11.12 11.01 -0.76
N LEU A 74 10.90 11.49 -2.00
CA LEU A 74 9.73 12.27 -2.36
C LEU A 74 8.44 11.45 -2.23
N ALA A 75 8.43 10.22 -2.74
CA ALA A 75 7.28 9.33 -2.61
C ALA A 75 6.95 9.05 -1.13
N GLU A 76 7.96 8.79 -0.31
CA GLU A 76 7.80 8.54 1.13
C GLU A 76 7.25 9.77 1.84
N MET A 77 7.82 10.96 1.58
CA MET A 77 7.35 12.21 2.19
C MET A 77 5.90 12.52 1.78
N THR A 78 5.55 12.28 0.51
CA THR A 78 4.17 12.46 0.02
C THR A 78 3.22 11.54 0.78
N SER A 79 3.60 10.28 1.02
CA SER A 79 2.75 9.33 1.74
C SER A 79 2.46 9.75 3.17
N GLY A 80 3.40 10.40 3.84
CA GLY A 80 3.23 10.91 5.20
C GLY A 80 2.49 12.25 5.29
N LEU A 81 2.06 12.83 4.17
CA LEU A 81 1.47 14.17 4.15
C LEU A 81 0.06 14.24 3.53
N LEU A 82 -0.43 13.17 2.89
CA LEU A 82 -1.74 13.20 2.24
C LEU A 82 -2.92 13.33 3.21
N ASP A 83 -2.75 12.87 4.44
CA ASP A 83 -3.73 13.00 5.52
C ASP A 83 -3.44 14.17 6.48
N GLU A 84 -2.47 15.02 6.14
CA GLU A 84 -2.05 16.19 6.92
C GLU A 84 -2.71 17.50 6.46
N GLY A 85 -3.98 17.41 6.07
CA GLY A 85 -4.81 18.53 5.63
C GLY A 85 -5.16 18.47 4.16
N ALA A 86 -6.43 18.72 3.84
CA ALA A 86 -6.95 18.68 2.48
C ALA A 86 -8.18 19.60 2.32
N GLY A 87 -8.36 20.16 1.14
CA GLY A 87 -9.41 21.14 0.86
C GLY A 87 -9.27 22.35 1.79
N GLU A 88 -10.34 22.71 2.49
CA GLU A 88 -10.36 23.81 3.46
C GLU A 88 -9.86 23.37 4.86
N MET A 89 -9.65 22.08 5.09
CA MET A 89 -9.26 21.56 6.40
C MET A 89 -7.74 21.54 6.56
N GLU A 90 -7.24 22.28 7.55
CA GLU A 90 -5.86 22.13 8.02
C GLU A 90 -5.65 20.79 8.70
N SER A 91 -4.39 20.40 8.94
CA SER A 91 -3.97 19.10 9.47
C SER A 91 -4.79 18.64 10.68
N GLN A 92 -4.91 19.48 11.73
CA GLN A 92 -5.65 19.11 12.94
C GLN A 92 -7.17 18.95 12.70
N ALA A 93 -7.75 19.75 11.81
CA ALA A 93 -9.16 19.65 11.46
C ALA A 93 -9.44 18.38 10.66
N PHE A 94 -8.55 18.04 9.73
CA PHE A 94 -8.64 16.81 8.92
C PHE A 94 -8.53 15.56 9.79
N GLN A 95 -7.55 15.51 10.68
CA GLN A 95 -7.36 14.39 11.62
C GLN A 95 -8.57 14.23 12.54
N ARG A 96 -9.08 15.33 13.12
CA ARG A 96 -10.32 15.28 13.92
C ARG A 96 -11.51 14.78 13.13
N ALA A 97 -11.67 15.20 11.87
CA ALA A 97 -12.76 14.70 11.03
C ALA A 97 -12.69 13.18 10.79
N LEU A 98 -11.50 12.59 10.70
CA LEU A 98 -11.31 11.14 10.65
C LEU A 98 -11.63 10.47 12.00
N GLU A 99 -11.15 11.05 13.11
CA GLU A 99 -11.40 10.54 14.47
C GLU A 99 -12.90 10.55 14.82
N ASP A 100 -13.60 11.63 14.52
CA ASP A 100 -15.04 11.82 14.82
C ASP A 100 -15.93 10.73 14.18
N ILE A 101 -15.49 10.18 13.04
CA ILE A 101 -16.20 9.10 12.32
C ILE A 101 -15.53 7.73 12.52
N ALA A 102 -14.52 7.63 13.39
CA ALA A 102 -13.72 6.41 13.59
C ALA A 102 -13.17 5.82 12.29
N ALA A 103 -12.86 6.65 11.29
CA ALA A 103 -12.26 6.22 10.04
C ALA A 103 -10.73 6.12 10.17
N GLN A 104 -10.16 5.12 9.54
CA GLN A 104 -8.72 4.95 9.42
C GLN A 104 -8.31 5.17 7.97
N MET A 105 -7.43 6.13 7.75
CA MET A 105 -6.85 6.44 6.44
C MET A 105 -5.33 6.38 6.57
N SER A 106 -4.66 5.76 5.60
CA SER A 106 -3.20 5.72 5.59
C SER A 106 -2.67 5.58 4.18
N PHE A 107 -1.47 6.08 3.97
CA PHE A 107 -0.77 5.99 2.70
C PHE A 107 0.65 5.47 2.92
N SER A 108 1.21 4.81 1.92
CA SER A 108 2.60 4.36 1.96
C SER A 108 3.20 4.29 0.55
N ALA A 109 4.50 4.52 0.47
CA ALA A 109 5.25 4.44 -0.77
C ALA A 109 6.14 3.18 -0.78
N GLY A 110 5.87 2.27 -1.72
CA GLY A 110 6.79 1.19 -2.05
C GLY A 110 7.82 1.63 -3.09
N ARG A 111 8.59 0.67 -3.62
CA ARG A 111 9.51 0.98 -4.74
C ARG A 111 8.75 1.32 -6.02
N ASP A 112 7.75 0.52 -6.38
CA ASP A 112 7.06 0.61 -7.67
C ASP A 112 5.66 1.18 -7.54
N THR A 113 5.08 1.15 -6.35
CA THR A 113 3.69 1.50 -6.11
C THR A 113 3.55 2.50 -4.98
N PHE A 114 2.58 3.39 -5.12
CA PHE A 114 2.05 4.20 -4.03
C PHE A 114 0.71 3.60 -3.62
N THR A 115 0.51 3.31 -2.34
CA THR A 115 -0.70 2.64 -1.85
C THR A 115 -1.46 3.52 -0.88
N GLY A 116 -2.78 3.36 -0.86
CA GLY A 116 -3.64 3.97 0.14
C GLY A 116 -4.64 2.96 0.67
N GLN A 117 -5.06 3.17 1.90
CA GLN A 117 -6.06 2.37 2.59
C GLN A 117 -7.07 3.28 3.27
N LEU A 118 -8.32 2.88 3.19
CA LEU A 118 -9.43 3.48 3.94
C LEU A 118 -10.20 2.37 4.63
N ARG A 119 -10.47 2.55 5.91
CA ARG A 119 -11.36 1.68 6.69
C ARG A 119 -12.34 2.54 7.46
N THR A 120 -13.63 2.22 7.35
CA THR A 120 -14.69 3.03 7.97
C THR A 120 -15.89 2.18 8.37
N LEU A 121 -16.66 2.68 9.30
CA LEU A 121 -17.98 2.11 9.61
C LEU A 121 -18.94 2.33 8.43
N THR A 122 -19.83 1.37 8.18
CA THR A 122 -20.85 1.49 7.13
C THR A 122 -21.69 2.76 7.26
N ALA A 123 -22.01 3.19 8.48
CA ALA A 123 -22.80 4.39 8.73
C ALA A 123 -22.08 5.69 8.34
N GLU A 124 -20.75 5.72 8.43
CA GLU A 124 -19.92 6.91 8.20
C GLU A 124 -19.18 6.90 6.84
N ARG A 125 -19.45 5.88 6.01
CA ARG A 125 -18.72 5.69 4.75
C ARG A 125 -18.78 6.89 3.81
N GLU A 126 -19.89 7.62 3.79
CA GLU A 126 -20.03 8.81 2.95
C GLU A 126 -18.95 9.84 3.27
N LYS A 127 -18.88 10.25 4.53
CA LYS A 127 -17.89 11.22 5.01
C LYS A 127 -16.46 10.72 4.82
N ALA A 128 -16.23 9.41 5.08
CA ALA A 128 -14.91 8.82 4.94
C ALA A 128 -14.42 8.83 3.47
N PHE A 129 -15.28 8.51 2.51
CA PHE A 129 -14.96 8.61 1.09
C PHE A 129 -14.76 10.07 0.64
N ASP A 130 -15.50 11.02 1.19
CA ASP A 130 -15.30 12.44 0.91
C ASP A 130 -13.95 12.94 1.44
N LEU A 131 -13.54 12.53 2.64
CA LEU A 131 -12.21 12.83 3.17
C LEU A 131 -11.11 12.21 2.28
N LEU A 132 -11.28 10.95 1.84
CA LEU A 132 -10.33 10.33 0.91
C LEU A 132 -10.25 11.08 -0.43
N ARG A 133 -11.39 11.53 -0.95
CA ARG A 133 -11.43 12.36 -2.16
C ARG A 133 -10.61 13.64 -1.98
N LEU A 134 -10.80 14.34 -0.86
CA LEU A 134 -10.04 15.55 -0.56
C LEU A 134 -8.53 15.26 -0.45
N ALA A 135 -8.15 14.21 0.29
CA ALA A 135 -6.74 13.83 0.45
C ALA A 135 -6.03 13.57 -0.89
N LEU A 136 -6.73 12.94 -1.86
CA LEU A 136 -6.14 12.59 -3.15
C LEU A 136 -6.17 13.72 -4.19
N ASN A 137 -7.20 14.59 -4.13
CA ASN A 137 -7.43 15.59 -5.19
C ASN A 137 -7.10 17.03 -4.77
N ALA A 138 -7.08 17.32 -3.48
CA ALA A 138 -6.83 18.65 -2.96
C ALA A 138 -5.99 18.65 -1.66
N PRO A 139 -4.85 17.91 -1.61
CA PRO A 139 -3.98 17.99 -0.44
C PRO A 139 -3.35 19.37 -0.33
N ARG A 140 -3.19 19.86 0.92
CA ARG A 140 -2.74 21.23 1.17
C ARG A 140 -1.23 21.38 1.14
N PHE A 141 -0.52 20.44 1.74
CA PHE A 141 0.93 20.53 1.96
C PHE A 141 1.36 21.84 2.63
N ASP A 142 0.65 22.21 3.68
CA ASP A 142 0.95 23.42 4.46
C ASP A 142 2.38 23.33 5.06
N GLU A 143 3.01 24.50 5.23
CA GLU A 143 4.42 24.60 5.64
C GLU A 143 4.71 23.88 6.96
N ALA A 144 3.82 23.98 7.95
CA ALA A 144 4.03 23.41 9.27
C ALA A 144 4.03 21.86 9.26
N PRO A 145 3.02 21.16 8.67
CA PRO A 145 3.07 19.71 8.46
C PRO A 145 4.29 19.27 7.62
N VAL A 146 4.60 19.95 6.52
CA VAL A 146 5.75 19.64 5.67
C VAL A 146 7.04 19.67 6.47
N LYS A 147 7.31 20.72 7.22
CA LYS A 147 8.51 20.84 8.08
C LYS A 147 8.54 19.77 9.18
N ARG A 148 7.40 19.45 9.75
CA ARG A 148 7.31 18.43 10.81
C ARG A 148 7.67 17.04 10.25
N ILE A 149 7.03 16.61 9.15
CA ILE A 149 7.31 15.31 8.52
C ILE A 149 8.76 15.27 8.00
N GLN A 150 9.25 16.34 7.36
CA GLN A 150 10.65 16.44 6.94
C GLN A 150 11.61 16.23 8.11
N SER A 151 11.37 16.89 9.26
CA SER A 151 12.18 16.74 10.46
C SER A 151 12.16 15.32 11.03
N GLN A 152 11.00 14.67 11.02
CA GLN A 152 10.85 13.26 11.43
C GLN A 152 11.62 12.32 10.49
N MET A 153 11.55 12.52 9.18
CA MET A 153 12.30 11.74 8.21
C MET A 153 13.82 11.92 8.41
N LEU A 154 14.30 13.14 8.60
CA LEU A 154 15.72 13.42 8.85
C LEU A 154 16.20 12.77 10.16
N ALA A 155 15.41 12.81 11.22
CA ALA A 155 15.72 12.11 12.47
C ALA A 155 15.78 10.59 12.28
N SER A 156 14.81 10.01 11.55
CA SER A 156 14.79 8.59 11.20
C SER A 156 16.02 8.19 10.37
N LEU A 157 16.40 8.97 9.37
CA LEU A 157 17.58 8.70 8.53
C LEU A 157 18.87 8.68 9.35
N ARG A 158 19.04 9.62 10.31
CA ARG A 158 20.19 9.64 11.23
C ARG A 158 20.25 8.40 12.13
N GLN A 159 19.10 7.94 12.60
CA GLN A 159 19.02 6.69 13.37
C GLN A 159 19.34 5.48 12.50
N GLN A 160 18.80 5.43 11.28
CA GLN A 160 19.02 4.35 10.32
C GLN A 160 20.50 4.24 9.88
N ALA A 161 21.22 5.37 9.78
CA ALA A 161 22.65 5.39 9.45
C ALA A 161 23.53 4.59 10.44
N LYS A 162 23.01 4.34 11.65
CA LYS A 162 23.67 3.52 12.68
C LYS A 162 23.19 2.07 12.70
N ASN A 163 22.07 1.76 12.03
CA ASN A 163 21.44 0.44 12.06
C ASN A 163 22.13 -0.53 11.08
N PRO A 164 22.73 -1.65 11.55
CA PRO A 164 23.44 -2.60 10.70
C PRO A 164 22.59 -3.19 9.58
N ARG A 165 21.31 -3.44 9.84
CA ARG A 165 20.36 -3.98 8.84
C ARG A 165 20.12 -2.98 7.70
N LYS A 166 19.96 -1.70 8.02
CA LYS A 166 19.75 -0.65 7.02
C LYS A 166 21.02 -0.41 6.20
N ILE A 167 22.18 -0.43 6.85
CA ILE A 167 23.49 -0.29 6.18
C ILE A 167 23.73 -1.44 5.20
N SER A 168 23.53 -2.69 5.65
CA SER A 168 23.74 -3.85 4.77
C SER A 168 22.69 -3.90 3.65
N GLY A 169 21.44 -3.52 3.90
CA GLY A 169 20.39 -3.44 2.87
C GLY A 169 20.70 -2.39 1.79
N ARG A 170 21.22 -1.22 2.18
CA ARG A 170 21.64 -0.18 1.23
C ARG A 170 22.81 -0.67 0.37
N LEU A 171 23.86 -1.19 1.00
CA LEU A 171 25.02 -1.73 0.30
C LEU A 171 24.63 -2.87 -0.65
N TRP A 172 23.70 -3.73 -0.24
CA TRP A 172 23.13 -4.76 -1.10
C TRP A 172 22.48 -4.16 -2.34
N SER A 173 21.55 -3.21 -2.18
CA SER A 173 20.85 -2.59 -3.31
C SER A 173 21.77 -1.88 -4.27
N GLU A 174 22.76 -1.13 -3.76
CA GLU A 174 23.78 -0.44 -4.56
C GLU A 174 24.66 -1.42 -5.35
N THR A 175 24.96 -2.60 -4.77
CA THR A 175 25.80 -3.61 -5.40
C THR A 175 25.07 -4.42 -6.44
N VAL A 176 23.80 -4.76 -6.15
CA VAL A 176 22.99 -5.64 -7.00
C VAL A 176 22.36 -4.88 -8.15
N PHE A 177 22.05 -3.58 -7.97
CA PHE A 177 21.39 -2.75 -8.97
C PHE A 177 22.18 -1.46 -9.29
N PRO A 178 23.46 -1.54 -9.68
CA PRO A 178 24.28 -0.35 -9.90
C PRO A 178 23.71 0.52 -11.03
N GLY A 179 23.49 1.81 -10.73
CA GLY A 179 22.95 2.78 -11.68
C GLY A 179 21.45 2.65 -11.98
N HIS A 180 20.78 1.66 -11.42
CA HIS A 180 19.34 1.47 -11.56
C HIS A 180 18.57 2.20 -10.46
N PRO A 181 17.31 2.67 -10.67
CA PRO A 181 16.49 3.28 -9.61
C PRO A 181 16.38 2.43 -8.32
N TYR A 182 16.46 1.11 -8.41
CA TYR A 182 16.42 0.23 -7.25
C TYR A 182 17.67 0.28 -6.36
N SER A 183 18.77 0.85 -6.82
CA SER A 183 19.93 1.10 -5.98
C SER A 183 19.74 2.28 -5.02
N LYS A 184 18.83 3.21 -5.37
CA LYS A 184 18.57 4.40 -4.57
C LYS A 184 17.80 4.08 -3.29
N PRO A 185 18.05 4.80 -2.18
CA PRO A 185 17.29 4.63 -0.95
C PRO A 185 15.86 5.16 -1.14
N SER A 186 14.86 4.33 -0.87
CA SER A 186 13.44 4.71 -0.98
C SER A 186 13.03 5.82 -0.01
N ASP A 187 13.61 5.81 1.18
CA ASP A 187 13.41 6.84 2.22
C ASP A 187 14.28 8.10 2.01
N GLY A 188 15.06 8.15 0.91
CA GLY A 188 15.94 9.27 0.60
C GLY A 188 17.24 9.28 1.40
N THR A 189 17.89 10.43 1.38
CA THR A 189 19.08 10.75 2.16
C THR A 189 18.85 12.05 2.93
N GLU A 190 19.69 12.35 3.95
CA GLU A 190 19.58 13.64 4.65
C GLU A 190 19.69 14.83 3.68
N LYS A 191 20.54 14.69 2.65
CA LYS A 191 20.72 15.73 1.63
C LYS A 191 19.48 15.92 0.76
N THR A 192 18.89 14.83 0.26
CA THR A 192 17.75 14.92 -0.66
C THR A 192 16.47 15.33 0.08
N VAL A 193 16.19 14.72 1.23
CA VAL A 193 15.00 15.05 2.04
C VAL A 193 15.01 16.50 2.51
N ALA A 194 16.17 17.05 2.87
CA ALA A 194 16.29 18.47 3.29
C ALA A 194 15.92 19.48 2.18
N THR A 195 15.90 19.06 0.92
CA THR A 195 15.57 19.93 -0.23
C THR A 195 14.15 19.73 -0.78
N LEU A 196 13.36 18.82 -0.19
CA LEU A 196 11.98 18.60 -0.63
C LEU A 196 11.09 19.76 -0.18
N MET A 197 10.24 20.23 -1.09
CA MET A 197 9.33 21.34 -0.90
C MET A 197 7.90 20.94 -1.28
N ALA A 198 6.92 21.76 -0.88
CA ALA A 198 5.50 21.54 -1.21
C ALA A 198 5.25 21.40 -2.72
N ASP A 199 5.94 22.18 -3.55
CA ASP A 199 5.83 22.10 -5.02
C ASP A 199 6.28 20.73 -5.58
N ASP A 200 7.28 20.10 -4.95
CA ASP A 200 7.72 18.74 -5.31
C ASP A 200 6.59 17.74 -5.04
N LEU A 201 5.93 17.86 -3.87
CA LEU A 201 4.83 16.99 -3.46
C LEU A 201 3.60 17.16 -4.38
N GLN A 202 3.23 18.40 -4.70
CA GLN A 202 2.15 18.68 -5.66
C GLN A 202 2.48 18.11 -7.06
N SER A 203 3.72 18.26 -7.50
CA SER A 203 4.17 17.70 -8.78
C SER A 203 4.16 16.18 -8.77
N PHE A 204 4.50 15.55 -7.63
CA PHE A 204 4.43 14.11 -7.47
C PHE A 204 3.01 13.59 -7.74
N ILE A 205 2.01 14.17 -7.09
CA ILE A 205 0.60 13.77 -7.25
C ILE A 205 0.14 13.99 -8.69
N ARG A 206 0.34 15.20 -9.22
CA ARG A 206 -0.08 15.57 -10.59
C ARG A 206 0.46 14.62 -11.64
N ASP A 207 1.72 14.20 -11.49
CA ASP A 207 2.41 13.38 -12.49
C ASP A 207 2.10 11.88 -12.33
N ARG A 208 1.72 11.41 -11.12
CA ARG A 208 1.67 9.98 -10.79
C ARG A 208 0.29 9.45 -10.48
N PHE A 209 -0.61 10.25 -9.93
CA PHE A 209 -1.96 9.80 -9.60
C PHE A 209 -2.84 9.90 -10.84
N SER A 210 -3.11 8.76 -11.46
CA SER A 210 -3.90 8.68 -12.68
C SER A 210 -4.70 7.38 -12.73
N ARG A 211 -5.83 7.39 -13.44
CA ARG A 211 -6.75 6.27 -13.50
C ARG A 211 -6.19 5.04 -14.19
N ASP A 212 -5.32 5.21 -15.20
CA ASP A 212 -4.65 4.12 -15.92
C ASP A 212 -3.67 3.30 -15.07
N ARG A 213 -3.29 3.81 -13.90
CA ARG A 213 -2.38 3.15 -12.96
C ARG A 213 -3.06 2.54 -11.75
N LEU A 214 -4.35 2.77 -11.62
CA LEU A 214 -5.10 2.48 -10.41
C LEU A 214 -5.48 0.99 -10.34
N ILE A 215 -5.26 0.40 -9.19
CA ILE A 215 -5.76 -0.92 -8.81
C ILE A 215 -6.53 -0.73 -7.51
N ILE A 216 -7.76 -1.22 -7.44
CA ILE A 216 -8.61 -1.04 -6.26
C ILE A 216 -9.19 -2.38 -5.83
N GLY A 217 -9.13 -2.67 -4.53
CA GLY A 217 -9.86 -3.73 -3.86
C GLY A 217 -10.76 -3.17 -2.77
N VAL A 218 -12.00 -3.63 -2.70
CA VAL A 218 -12.97 -3.21 -1.70
C VAL A 218 -13.62 -4.45 -1.09
N VAL A 219 -13.76 -4.45 0.23
CA VAL A 219 -14.48 -5.48 0.97
C VAL A 219 -15.39 -4.80 1.98
N GLY A 220 -16.62 -5.29 2.13
CA GLY A 220 -17.49 -4.82 3.21
C GLY A 220 -18.94 -4.59 2.82
N ASP A 221 -19.63 -3.91 3.76
CA ASP A 221 -21.06 -3.63 3.68
C ASP A 221 -21.36 -2.34 2.90
N ILE A 222 -21.27 -2.45 1.60
CA ILE A 222 -21.63 -1.40 0.63
C ILE A 222 -22.32 -2.07 -0.56
N SER A 223 -23.32 -1.44 -1.18
CA SER A 223 -23.90 -1.95 -2.41
C SER A 223 -23.01 -1.65 -3.62
N GLU A 224 -23.16 -2.43 -4.69
CA GLU A 224 -22.37 -2.22 -5.91
C GLU A 224 -22.66 -0.86 -6.55
N GLU A 225 -23.91 -0.42 -6.56
CA GLU A 225 -24.34 0.86 -7.10
C GLU A 225 -23.75 2.04 -6.29
N GLU A 226 -23.73 1.90 -4.97
CA GLU A 226 -23.09 2.91 -4.12
C GLU A 226 -21.57 2.92 -4.31
N LEU A 227 -20.95 1.75 -4.39
CA LEU A 227 -19.52 1.63 -4.65
C LEU A 227 -19.14 2.34 -5.97
N LYS A 228 -19.88 2.14 -7.06
CA LYS A 228 -19.66 2.83 -8.33
C LYS A 228 -19.66 4.34 -8.17
N ARG A 229 -20.66 4.89 -7.46
CA ARG A 229 -20.72 6.34 -7.19
C ARG A 229 -19.53 6.84 -6.36
N ARG A 230 -19.12 6.07 -5.32
CA ARG A 230 -17.96 6.43 -4.49
C ARG A 230 -16.64 6.36 -5.27
N LEU A 231 -16.47 5.35 -6.12
CA LEU A 231 -15.30 5.27 -7.01
C LEU A 231 -15.21 6.48 -7.92
N ASP A 232 -16.31 6.91 -8.53
CA ASP A 232 -16.36 8.09 -9.40
C ASP A 232 -16.11 9.39 -8.62
N SER A 233 -16.63 9.50 -7.40
CA SER A 233 -16.39 10.66 -6.54
C SER A 233 -14.91 10.78 -6.15
N VAL A 234 -14.28 9.68 -5.74
CA VAL A 234 -12.89 9.70 -5.21
C VAL A 234 -11.85 9.82 -6.32
N PHE A 235 -12.00 9.02 -7.37
CA PHE A 235 -10.95 8.83 -8.39
C PHE A 235 -11.32 9.42 -9.76
N GLY A 236 -12.56 9.83 -9.94
CA GLY A 236 -13.07 10.24 -11.25
C GLY A 236 -12.47 11.55 -11.78
N ASP A 237 -11.99 12.42 -10.90
CA ASP A 237 -11.37 13.70 -11.26
C ASP A 237 -9.85 13.57 -11.49
N LEU A 238 -9.27 12.42 -11.17
CA LEU A 238 -7.88 12.13 -11.51
C LEU A 238 -7.69 12.06 -13.03
N PRO A 239 -6.53 12.49 -13.56
CA PRO A 239 -6.20 12.37 -14.97
C PRO A 239 -6.43 10.94 -15.49
N ALA A 240 -6.94 10.81 -16.71
CA ALA A 240 -7.13 9.49 -17.33
C ALA A 240 -5.80 8.74 -17.49
N THR A 241 -4.72 9.47 -17.82
CA THR A 241 -3.37 8.94 -18.01
C THR A 241 -2.35 9.81 -17.30
N GLY A 242 -1.39 9.18 -16.62
CA GLY A 242 -0.30 9.86 -15.93
C GLY A 242 0.95 10.03 -16.79
N ARG A 243 1.90 10.83 -16.29
CA ARG A 243 3.24 10.96 -16.90
C ARG A 243 3.91 9.59 -16.95
N LYS A 244 4.46 9.22 -18.09
CA LYS A 244 5.18 7.94 -18.25
C LYS A 244 6.52 7.99 -17.52
N PHE A 245 6.76 7.03 -16.66
CA PHE A 245 8.04 6.77 -16.02
C PHE A 245 8.54 5.41 -16.50
N ALA A 246 9.74 5.40 -17.06
CA ALA A 246 10.39 4.15 -17.47
C ALA A 246 11.30 3.69 -16.33
N ILE A 247 10.97 2.57 -15.72
CA ILE A 247 11.90 1.82 -14.87
C ILE A 247 12.53 0.79 -15.81
N PRO A 248 13.83 0.91 -16.13
CA PRO A 248 14.46 0.00 -17.07
C PRO A 248 14.50 -1.43 -16.52
N GLU A 249 14.49 -2.41 -17.41
CA GLU A 249 14.79 -3.79 -17.03
C GLU A 249 16.25 -3.88 -16.59
N THR A 250 16.49 -4.64 -15.53
CA THR A 250 17.86 -4.84 -15.01
C THR A 250 18.07 -6.28 -14.58
N ALA A 251 19.29 -6.77 -14.82
CA ALA A 251 19.74 -8.03 -14.26
C ALA A 251 20.53 -7.76 -12.97
N PRO A 252 20.34 -8.56 -11.89
CA PRO A 252 21.13 -8.42 -10.67
C PRO A 252 22.62 -8.56 -10.95
N ALA A 253 23.41 -7.58 -10.52
CA ALA A 253 24.88 -7.60 -10.59
C ALA A 253 25.50 -8.19 -9.29
N GLY A 254 26.83 -8.17 -9.19
CA GLY A 254 27.53 -8.50 -7.96
C GLY A 254 27.69 -10.01 -7.69
N LYS A 255 27.45 -10.89 -8.67
CA LYS A 255 27.63 -12.33 -8.52
C LYS A 255 28.99 -12.69 -7.94
N GLY A 256 29.00 -13.51 -6.88
CA GLY A 256 30.22 -13.96 -6.19
C GLY A 256 30.95 -12.91 -5.34
N LYS A 257 30.40 -11.68 -5.23
CA LYS A 257 30.99 -10.65 -4.38
C LYS A 257 30.60 -10.86 -2.92
N THR A 258 31.57 -10.71 -2.02
CA THR A 258 31.37 -10.62 -0.57
C THR A 258 31.81 -9.23 -0.12
N LEU A 259 30.90 -8.49 0.51
CA LEU A 259 31.17 -7.15 1.04
C LEU A 259 31.06 -7.19 2.56
N ILE A 260 32.07 -6.65 3.25
CA ILE A 260 32.13 -6.67 4.70
C ILE A 260 32.20 -5.24 5.23
N VAL A 261 31.20 -4.87 6.04
CA VAL A 261 31.22 -3.64 6.83
C VAL A 261 31.54 -4.00 8.28
N ARG A 262 32.69 -3.57 8.77
CA ARG A 262 33.13 -3.85 10.15
C ARG A 262 32.46 -2.86 11.10
N LYS A 263 31.72 -3.37 12.09
CA LYS A 263 31.13 -2.62 13.21
C LYS A 263 31.23 -3.43 14.49
N GLN A 264 31.39 -2.76 15.61
CA GLN A 264 31.31 -3.39 16.94
C GLN A 264 29.85 -3.55 17.33
N ILE A 265 29.28 -4.71 17.06
CA ILE A 265 27.89 -5.07 17.33
C ILE A 265 27.81 -6.48 17.89
N PRO A 266 26.83 -6.78 18.78
CA PRO A 266 26.71 -8.10 19.40
C PRO A 266 26.41 -9.25 18.43
N GLN A 267 25.73 -8.95 17.32
CA GLN A 267 25.30 -9.95 16.31
C GLN A 267 25.64 -9.46 14.91
N SER A 268 26.23 -10.33 14.10
CA SER A 268 26.48 -10.05 12.70
C SER A 268 25.17 -10.09 11.89
N MET A 269 25.00 -9.13 10.98
CA MET A 269 23.92 -9.11 10.00
C MET A 269 24.48 -9.59 8.66
N VAL A 270 23.84 -10.62 8.08
CA VAL A 270 24.19 -11.15 6.76
C VAL A 270 22.99 -11.00 5.83
N ILE A 271 23.23 -10.47 4.63
CA ILE A 271 22.28 -10.46 3.54
C ILE A 271 22.90 -11.28 2.41
N LEU A 272 22.17 -12.23 1.90
CA LEU A 272 22.53 -13.04 0.75
C LEU A 272 21.33 -13.20 -0.18
N GLY A 273 21.57 -13.43 -1.46
CA GLY A 273 20.51 -13.65 -2.42
C GLY A 273 21.06 -14.21 -3.74
N HIS A 274 20.15 -14.67 -4.56
CA HIS A 274 20.40 -15.13 -5.91
C HIS A 274 19.31 -14.62 -6.86
N VAL A 275 19.51 -14.77 -8.15
CA VAL A 275 18.50 -14.45 -9.15
C VAL A 275 17.27 -15.34 -8.94
N GLY A 276 16.09 -14.73 -8.90
CA GLY A 276 14.80 -15.39 -8.86
C GLY A 276 14.07 -15.28 -10.19
N ILE A 277 12.86 -15.82 -10.23
CA ILE A 277 11.91 -15.64 -11.33
C ILE A 277 11.20 -14.28 -11.19
N LYS A 278 10.79 -13.67 -12.29
CA LYS A 278 9.93 -12.50 -12.29
C LYS A 278 8.49 -12.92 -11.95
N ARG A 279 7.70 -11.97 -11.45
CA ARG A 279 6.28 -12.24 -11.12
C ARG A 279 5.46 -12.65 -12.34
N ASP A 280 5.83 -12.18 -13.53
CA ASP A 280 5.12 -12.40 -14.79
C ASP A 280 5.73 -13.58 -15.59
N ASP A 281 6.76 -14.23 -15.06
CA ASP A 281 7.29 -15.47 -15.66
C ASP A 281 6.27 -16.60 -15.48
N ALA A 282 5.89 -17.25 -16.59
CA ALA A 282 4.89 -18.33 -16.65
C ALA A 282 5.39 -19.64 -16.01
#